data_0f30db42edd19a33db0f049b1fa5be76
#
_entry.id   0f30db42edd19a33db0f049b1fa5be76
#
_cell.length_a   1.000
_cell.length_b   1.000
_cell.length_c   1.000
_cell.angle_alpha   90.00
_cell.angle_beta   90.00
_cell.angle_gamma   90.00
#
_symmetry.space_group_name_H-M   'P 1'
#
loop_
_entity.id
_entity.type
_entity.pdbx_description
1 polymer ?
#
loop_
_entity_poly.entity_id
_entity_poly.type
_entity_poly.pdbx_seq_one_letter_code
_entity_poly.pdbx_strand_id
1 'polypeptide(L)'
;IVIDPEREYLALAAAFGGQIIQISAGTGTRVNPMDIVLEDDSASDPVKDKTNNVVSMIGALIGGIDGLDPLQKGLVDQCVSNLYTRYRNQGGGVVQPTLQDLHDELQAGGDQVSRYLADALNPYITGSMSGFNGQTNVDLSNRFTVFDVSGLSGELRTFGMMVVIDQVWNRVIRNKANGRRPWLYVDEFHR
;
A
#
# COMPACT_ATOMS: atom_id res chain seq x y z
N ILE A 1 15.21 8.18 -2.96
CA ILE A 1 14.48 7.11 -2.26
C ILE A 1 15.23 5.82 -2.49
N VAL A 2 15.45 5.03 -1.44
CA VAL A 2 16.09 3.71 -1.50
C VAL A 2 15.12 2.68 -0.95
N ILE A 3 15.01 1.52 -1.61
CA ILE A 3 14.36 0.32 -1.08
C ILE A 3 15.49 -0.64 -0.69
N ASP A 4 15.56 -0.99 0.59
CA ASP A 4 16.69 -1.67 1.23
C ASP A 4 16.24 -2.99 1.87
N PRO A 5 16.37 -4.13 1.19
CA PRO A 5 15.96 -5.42 1.73
C PRO A 5 16.99 -6.04 2.68
N GLU A 6 18.26 -5.59 2.68
CA GLU A 6 19.34 -6.18 3.47
C GLU A 6 19.96 -5.22 4.51
N ARG A 7 19.39 -4.02 4.69
CA ARG A 7 19.81 -3.01 5.68
C ARG A 7 21.20 -2.44 5.46
N GLU A 8 21.63 -2.31 4.21
CA GLU A 8 22.96 -1.80 3.87
C GLU A 8 23.03 -0.26 3.84
N TYR A 9 21.87 0.41 3.67
CA TYR A 9 21.80 1.88 3.50
C TYR A 9 21.57 2.66 4.79
N LEU A 10 21.47 2.01 5.95
CA LEU A 10 21.18 2.68 7.22
C LEU A 10 22.26 3.69 7.62
N ALA A 11 23.54 3.30 7.47
CA ALA A 11 24.67 4.19 7.78
C ALA A 11 24.71 5.39 6.82
N LEU A 12 24.39 5.17 5.55
CA LEU A 12 24.32 6.23 4.55
C LEU A 12 23.17 7.20 4.87
N ALA A 13 22.00 6.68 5.23
CA ALA A 13 20.86 7.51 5.64
C ALA A 13 21.23 8.39 6.83
N ALA A 14 21.87 7.82 7.86
CA ALA A 14 22.30 8.58 9.03
C ALA A 14 23.31 9.68 8.67
N ALA A 15 24.31 9.39 7.79
CA ALA A 15 25.33 10.34 7.37
C ALA A 15 24.75 11.55 6.59
N PHE A 16 23.68 11.34 5.82
CA PHE A 16 23.04 12.39 5.01
C PHE A 16 21.79 13.01 5.65
N GLY A 17 21.50 12.75 6.93
CA GLY A 17 20.30 13.23 7.59
C GLY A 17 19.02 12.68 6.95
N GLY A 18 19.10 11.49 6.38
CA GLY A 18 17.99 10.78 5.76
C GLY A 18 17.06 10.18 6.79
N GLN A 19 15.91 9.73 6.32
CA GLN A 19 14.90 9.04 7.11
C GLN A 19 14.91 7.55 6.79
N ILE A 20 14.87 6.72 7.81
CA ILE A 20 14.71 5.28 7.70
C ILE A 20 13.28 4.93 8.10
N ILE A 21 12.56 4.27 7.21
CA ILE A 21 11.18 3.78 7.42
C ILE A 21 11.27 2.26 7.45
N GLN A 22 11.20 1.71 8.65
CA GLN A 22 11.24 0.26 8.83
C GLN A 22 9.84 -0.31 8.66
N ILE A 23 9.66 -1.16 7.66
CA ILE A 23 8.41 -1.84 7.35
C ILE A 23 8.47 -3.26 7.93
N SER A 24 7.67 -3.50 8.96
CA SER A 24 7.50 -4.86 9.51
C SER A 24 6.18 -4.96 10.29
N ALA A 25 5.74 -6.17 10.55
CA ALA A 25 4.47 -6.43 11.23
C ALA A 25 4.39 -5.88 12.67
N GLY A 26 5.52 -5.57 13.33
CA GLY A 26 5.57 -5.24 14.76
C GLY A 26 6.16 -3.87 15.12
N THR A 27 6.52 -3.02 14.18
CA THR A 27 7.29 -1.78 14.47
C THR A 27 6.44 -0.55 14.86
N GLY A 28 5.14 -0.63 14.83
CA GLY A 28 4.28 0.55 14.99
C GLY A 28 4.30 1.53 13.79
N THR A 29 5.21 1.32 12.84
CA THR A 29 5.23 1.99 11.54
C THR A 29 4.07 1.49 10.70
N ARG A 30 3.27 2.41 10.18
CA ARG A 30 2.13 2.09 9.31
C ARG A 30 2.28 2.79 7.99
N VAL A 31 2.11 2.01 6.93
CA VAL A 31 2.04 2.49 5.56
C VAL A 31 0.76 1.92 4.96
N ASN A 32 -0.20 2.78 4.71
CA ASN A 32 -1.51 2.38 4.22
C ASN A 32 -1.44 1.95 2.75
N PRO A 33 -1.74 0.69 2.40
CA PRO A 33 -1.73 0.23 1.01
C PRO A 33 -2.82 0.91 0.16
N MET A 34 -3.80 1.53 0.80
CA MET A 34 -4.92 2.19 0.13
C MET A 34 -4.77 3.71 0.02
N ASP A 35 -3.61 4.28 0.36
CA ASP A 35 -3.35 5.70 0.13
C ASP A 35 -3.45 6.06 -1.35
N ILE A 36 -4.24 7.09 -1.69
CA ILE A 36 -4.42 7.57 -3.06
C ILE A 36 -4.06 9.05 -3.18
N VAL A 37 -3.51 9.42 -4.33
CA VAL A 37 -3.32 10.81 -4.75
C VAL A 37 -4.35 11.12 -5.81
N LEU A 38 -5.33 11.95 -5.49
CA LEU A 38 -6.41 12.33 -6.43
C LEU A 38 -5.99 13.42 -7.41
N GLU A 39 -5.00 14.22 -7.04
CA GLU A 39 -4.46 15.34 -7.83
C GLU A 39 -3.36 14.79 -8.77
N ASP A 40 -3.76 14.03 -9.78
CA ASP A 40 -2.84 13.54 -10.80
C ASP A 40 -3.21 14.15 -12.15
N ASP A 41 -2.26 14.91 -12.75
CA ASP A 41 -2.37 15.45 -14.12
C ASP A 41 -2.18 14.38 -15.21
N SER A 42 -2.13 13.10 -14.84
CA SER A 42 -2.06 12.00 -15.81
C SER A 42 -3.37 11.89 -16.60
N ALA A 43 -3.26 11.36 -17.82
CA ALA A 43 -4.44 11.13 -18.67
C ALA A 43 -5.36 10.00 -18.18
N SER A 44 -4.97 9.29 -17.12
CA SER A 44 -5.72 8.17 -16.52
C SER A 44 -6.52 8.62 -15.29
N ASP A 45 -7.59 7.90 -14.99
CA ASP A 45 -8.37 8.12 -13.76
C ASP A 45 -7.62 7.53 -12.56
N PRO A 46 -7.14 8.34 -11.60
CA PRO A 46 -6.37 7.87 -10.45
C PRO A 46 -7.12 6.84 -9.59
N VAL A 47 -8.45 6.89 -9.55
CA VAL A 47 -9.27 5.90 -8.86
C VAL A 47 -9.16 4.53 -9.53
N LYS A 48 -9.23 4.48 -10.87
CA LYS A 48 -9.13 3.21 -11.60
C LYS A 48 -7.74 2.59 -11.45
N ASP A 49 -6.70 3.40 -11.60
CA ASP A 49 -5.33 2.91 -11.49
C ASP A 49 -5.04 2.40 -10.08
N LYS A 50 -5.47 3.14 -9.06
CA LYS A 50 -5.30 2.71 -7.68
C LYS A 50 -6.14 1.47 -7.34
N THR A 51 -7.37 1.37 -7.85
CA THR A 51 -8.21 0.17 -7.68
C THR A 51 -7.49 -1.07 -8.23
N ASN A 52 -6.96 -1.01 -9.45
CA ASN A 52 -6.20 -2.12 -10.04
C ASN A 52 -4.98 -2.51 -9.19
N ASN A 53 -4.25 -1.53 -8.66
CA ASN A 53 -3.11 -1.79 -7.78
C ASN A 53 -3.55 -2.49 -6.49
N VAL A 54 -4.61 -2.01 -5.85
CA VAL A 54 -5.13 -2.62 -4.61
C VAL A 54 -5.64 -4.05 -4.87
N VAL A 55 -6.38 -4.30 -5.95
CA VAL A 55 -6.80 -5.66 -6.33
C VAL A 55 -5.61 -6.59 -6.48
N SER A 56 -4.53 -6.12 -7.11
CA SER A 56 -3.28 -6.89 -7.25
C SER A 56 -2.60 -7.15 -5.90
N MET A 57 -2.56 -6.14 -5.02
CA MET A 57 -2.03 -6.27 -3.66
C MET A 57 -2.82 -7.27 -2.82
N ILE A 58 -4.16 -7.20 -2.87
CA ILE A 58 -5.02 -8.15 -2.16
C ILE A 58 -4.84 -9.57 -2.71
N GLY A 59 -4.69 -9.70 -4.04
CA GLY A 59 -4.37 -10.99 -4.67
C GLY A 59 -3.07 -11.59 -4.17
N ALA A 60 -2.03 -10.77 -3.99
CA ALA A 60 -0.75 -11.23 -3.43
C ALA A 60 -0.85 -11.58 -1.93
N LEU A 61 -1.80 -10.98 -1.21
CA LEU A 61 -1.96 -11.14 0.23
C LEU A 61 -2.78 -12.39 0.61
N ILE A 62 -3.89 -12.62 -0.08
CA ILE A 62 -4.85 -13.68 0.28
C ILE A 62 -5.19 -14.64 -0.87
N GLY A 63 -4.68 -14.39 -2.07
CA GLY A 63 -4.99 -15.20 -3.26
C GLY A 63 -4.17 -16.49 -3.40
N GLY A 64 -3.17 -16.70 -2.55
CA GLY A 64 -2.26 -17.83 -2.66
C GLY A 64 -1.43 -17.79 -3.97
N ILE A 65 -1.02 -18.98 -4.46
CA ILE A 65 -0.15 -19.10 -5.65
C ILE A 65 -0.87 -18.67 -6.93
N ASP A 66 -2.17 -18.94 -7.04
CA ASP A 66 -2.96 -18.66 -8.23
C ASP A 66 -3.59 -17.27 -8.25
N GLY A 67 -3.44 -16.51 -7.15
CA GLY A 67 -4.09 -15.23 -6.95
C GLY A 67 -5.61 -15.35 -6.72
N LEU A 68 -6.32 -14.24 -6.80
CA LEU A 68 -7.78 -14.23 -6.72
C LEU A 68 -8.41 -14.78 -8.01
N ASP A 69 -9.47 -15.54 -7.89
CA ASP A 69 -10.27 -15.96 -9.05
C ASP A 69 -11.05 -14.75 -9.66
N PRO A 70 -11.65 -14.91 -10.86
CA PRO A 70 -12.33 -13.79 -11.52
C PRO A 70 -13.49 -13.18 -10.72
N LEU A 71 -14.23 -14.00 -9.95
CA LEU A 71 -15.34 -13.52 -9.13
C LEU A 71 -14.83 -12.73 -7.93
N GLN A 72 -13.82 -13.26 -7.25
CA GLN A 72 -13.15 -12.60 -6.13
C GLN A 72 -12.52 -11.27 -6.55
N LYS A 73 -11.83 -11.24 -7.70
CA LYS A 73 -11.30 -10.01 -8.29
C LYS A 73 -12.38 -8.96 -8.53
N GLY A 74 -13.50 -9.37 -9.13
CA GLY A 74 -14.62 -8.48 -9.39
C GLY A 74 -15.23 -7.89 -8.12
N LEU A 75 -15.37 -8.69 -7.06
CA LEU A 75 -15.89 -8.22 -5.77
C LEU A 75 -14.92 -7.24 -5.08
N VAL A 76 -13.63 -7.56 -5.04
CA VAL A 76 -12.61 -6.65 -4.47
C VAL A 76 -12.57 -5.35 -5.27
N ASP A 77 -12.55 -5.42 -6.61
CA ASP A 77 -12.58 -4.25 -7.50
C ASP A 77 -13.77 -3.34 -7.20
N GLN A 78 -14.96 -3.92 -7.10
CA GLN A 78 -16.18 -3.18 -6.81
C GLN A 78 -16.13 -2.50 -5.45
N CYS A 79 -15.74 -3.21 -4.39
CA CYS A 79 -15.63 -2.67 -3.05
C CYS A 79 -14.60 -1.52 -2.98
N VAL A 80 -13.42 -1.71 -3.55
CA VAL A 80 -12.37 -0.70 -3.59
C VAL A 80 -12.80 0.53 -4.39
N SER A 81 -13.40 0.33 -5.58
CA SER A 81 -13.94 1.43 -6.40
C SER A 81 -15.01 2.23 -5.66
N ASN A 82 -15.90 1.57 -4.91
CA ASN A 82 -16.92 2.23 -4.10
C ASN A 82 -16.28 3.09 -2.99
N LEU A 83 -15.28 2.55 -2.28
CA LEU A 83 -14.56 3.27 -1.23
C LEU A 83 -13.90 4.53 -1.78
N TYR A 84 -13.15 4.44 -2.88
CA TYR A 84 -12.49 5.60 -3.48
C TYR A 84 -13.47 6.60 -4.10
N THR A 85 -14.57 6.13 -4.67
CA THR A 85 -15.61 7.03 -5.19
C THR A 85 -16.25 7.83 -4.05
N ARG A 86 -16.56 7.18 -2.92
CA ARG A 86 -17.05 7.89 -1.73
C ARG A 86 -16.03 8.89 -1.21
N TYR A 87 -14.76 8.48 -1.07
CA TYR A 87 -13.67 9.33 -0.63
C TYR A 87 -13.51 10.57 -1.53
N ARG A 88 -13.49 10.38 -2.85
CA ARG A 88 -13.39 11.48 -3.83
C ARG A 88 -14.60 12.43 -3.74
N ASN A 89 -15.81 11.90 -3.61
CA ASN A 89 -17.04 12.70 -3.52
C ASN A 89 -17.12 13.51 -2.23
N GLN A 90 -16.42 13.09 -1.18
CA GLN A 90 -16.27 13.83 0.08
C GLN A 90 -15.17 14.92 0.01
N GLY A 91 -14.56 15.11 -1.15
CA GLY A 91 -13.53 16.12 -1.38
C GLY A 91 -12.10 15.66 -1.07
N GLY A 92 -11.86 14.36 -0.91
CA GLY A 92 -10.53 13.81 -0.64
C GLY A 92 -9.96 14.33 0.68
N GLY A 93 -10.58 13.94 1.80
CA GLY A 93 -10.17 14.40 3.13
C GLY A 93 -8.81 13.85 3.60
N VAL A 94 -8.43 14.20 4.83
CA VAL A 94 -7.18 13.74 5.45
C VAL A 94 -7.21 12.23 5.77
N VAL A 95 -8.40 11.69 6.03
CA VAL A 95 -8.58 10.26 6.37
C VAL A 95 -8.82 9.48 5.10
N GLN A 96 -7.84 8.67 4.74
CA GLN A 96 -7.86 7.82 3.55
C GLN A 96 -8.58 6.49 3.84
N PRO A 97 -9.20 5.82 2.83
CA PRO A 97 -9.66 4.45 2.99
C PRO A 97 -8.52 3.53 3.46
N THR A 98 -8.86 2.50 4.23
CA THR A 98 -7.92 1.54 4.80
C THR A 98 -8.32 0.10 4.49
N LEU A 99 -7.47 -0.87 4.84
CA LEU A 99 -7.83 -2.29 4.76
C LEU A 99 -9.04 -2.63 5.64
N GLN A 100 -9.22 -1.93 6.78
CA GLN A 100 -10.41 -2.08 7.62
C GLN A 100 -11.68 -1.70 6.85
N ASP A 101 -11.65 -0.58 6.13
CA ASP A 101 -12.81 -0.14 5.34
C ASP A 101 -13.14 -1.13 4.23
N LEU A 102 -12.12 -1.74 3.59
CA LEU A 102 -12.33 -2.80 2.59
C LEU A 102 -12.93 -4.06 3.22
N HIS A 103 -12.42 -4.49 4.37
CA HIS A 103 -12.96 -5.62 5.12
C HIS A 103 -14.45 -5.38 5.45
N ASP A 104 -14.79 -4.22 5.97
CA ASP A 104 -16.17 -3.88 6.38
C ASP A 104 -17.11 -3.80 5.17
N GLU A 105 -16.63 -3.28 4.02
CA GLU A 105 -17.39 -3.27 2.77
C GLU A 105 -17.68 -4.69 2.26
N LEU A 106 -16.68 -5.58 2.30
CA LEU A 106 -16.85 -7.00 1.96
C LEU A 106 -17.82 -7.70 2.91
N GLN A 107 -17.71 -7.48 4.22
CA GLN A 107 -18.65 -8.01 5.21
C GLN A 107 -20.09 -7.57 4.93
N ALA A 108 -20.29 -6.31 4.54
CA ALA A 108 -21.61 -5.75 4.23
C ALA A 108 -22.22 -6.35 2.96
N GLY A 109 -21.43 -6.92 2.04
CA GLY A 109 -21.89 -7.59 0.82
C GLY A 109 -22.79 -8.80 1.09
N GLY A 110 -22.59 -9.50 2.20
CA GLY A 110 -23.47 -10.51 2.76
C GLY A 110 -23.53 -11.85 2.02
N ASP A 111 -22.95 -11.96 0.82
CA ASP A 111 -22.83 -13.22 0.09
C ASP A 111 -21.66 -14.07 0.61
N GLN A 112 -21.64 -15.35 0.21
CA GLN A 112 -20.63 -16.30 0.72
C GLN A 112 -19.19 -15.93 0.31
N VAL A 113 -18.98 -15.41 -0.90
CA VAL A 113 -17.64 -15.09 -1.41
C VAL A 113 -17.11 -13.82 -0.76
N SER A 114 -17.94 -12.80 -0.60
CA SER A 114 -17.60 -11.57 0.11
C SER A 114 -17.20 -11.85 1.57
N ARG A 115 -17.94 -12.72 2.28
CA ARG A 115 -17.58 -13.15 3.64
C ARG A 115 -16.27 -13.91 3.67
N TYR A 116 -16.06 -14.83 2.73
CA TYR A 116 -14.78 -15.56 2.61
C TYR A 116 -13.59 -14.60 2.45
N LEU A 117 -13.70 -13.58 1.58
CA LEU A 117 -12.66 -12.59 1.37
C LEU A 117 -12.42 -11.74 2.63
N ALA A 118 -13.49 -11.33 3.32
CA ALA A 118 -13.37 -10.60 4.57
C ALA A 118 -12.67 -11.46 5.66
N ASP A 119 -13.09 -12.73 5.81
CA ASP A 119 -12.47 -13.65 6.77
C ASP A 119 -10.98 -13.90 6.44
N ALA A 120 -10.61 -14.00 5.16
CA ALA A 120 -9.24 -14.15 4.73
C ALA A 120 -8.38 -12.90 5.04
N LEU A 121 -8.99 -11.71 5.10
CA LEU A 121 -8.32 -10.47 5.48
C LEU A 121 -8.13 -10.30 7.00
N ASN A 122 -8.86 -11.01 7.86
CA ASN A 122 -8.82 -10.85 9.31
C ASN A 122 -7.40 -10.88 9.93
N PRO A 123 -6.47 -11.76 9.53
CA PRO A 123 -5.10 -11.77 10.05
C PRO A 123 -4.37 -10.43 9.86
N TYR A 124 -4.72 -9.70 8.79
CA TYR A 124 -4.11 -8.44 8.39
C TYR A 124 -4.84 -7.22 8.95
N ILE A 125 -6.04 -7.40 9.49
CA ILE A 125 -6.84 -6.33 10.10
C ILE A 125 -6.60 -6.26 11.60
N THR A 126 -6.86 -7.35 12.33
CA THR A 126 -6.78 -7.42 13.79
C THR A 126 -5.76 -8.42 14.31
N GLY A 127 -5.19 -9.24 13.43
CA GLY A 127 -4.26 -10.30 13.75
C GLY A 127 -2.80 -9.84 13.88
N SER A 128 -1.90 -10.83 13.96
CA SER A 128 -0.45 -10.61 14.12
C SER A 128 0.21 -9.90 12.92
N MET A 129 -0.47 -9.80 11.78
CA MET A 129 0.03 -9.18 10.55
C MET A 129 -0.64 -7.83 10.25
N SER A 130 -1.21 -7.16 11.25
CA SER A 130 -1.97 -5.91 11.10
C SER A 130 -1.12 -4.64 10.87
N GLY A 131 0.18 -4.76 10.64
CA GLY A 131 1.09 -3.62 10.47
C GLY A 131 0.76 -2.70 9.28
N PHE A 132 -0.02 -3.18 8.31
CA PHE A 132 -0.47 -2.39 7.16
C PHE A 132 -1.91 -1.85 7.32
N ASN A 133 -2.60 -2.17 8.41
CA ASN A 133 -3.94 -1.66 8.66
C ASN A 133 -3.90 -0.32 9.40
N GLY A 134 -4.53 0.68 8.82
CA GLY A 134 -4.66 2.03 9.38
C GLY A 134 -3.99 3.11 8.54
N GLN A 135 -4.10 4.35 8.98
CA GLN A 135 -3.54 5.51 8.28
C GLN A 135 -2.01 5.49 8.28
N THR A 136 -1.40 5.94 7.20
CA THR A 136 0.06 6.15 7.14
C THR A 136 0.49 7.12 8.22
N ASN A 137 1.43 6.71 9.07
CA ASN A 137 1.91 7.48 10.21
C ASN A 137 3.39 7.89 10.10
N VAL A 138 3.97 7.77 8.90
CA VAL A 138 5.35 8.16 8.61
C VAL A 138 5.41 9.39 7.73
N ASP A 139 6.39 10.24 7.97
CA ASP A 139 6.67 11.37 7.09
C ASP A 139 7.43 10.90 5.86
N LEU A 140 6.82 11.04 4.69
CA LEU A 140 7.42 10.68 3.40
C LEU A 140 8.05 11.88 2.68
N SER A 141 8.19 13.03 3.33
CA SER A 141 8.67 14.28 2.72
C SER A 141 10.20 14.41 2.68
N ASN A 142 10.94 13.63 3.47
CA ASN A 142 12.40 13.72 3.56
C ASN A 142 13.06 13.50 2.19
N ARG A 143 14.07 14.32 1.87
CA ARG A 143 14.79 14.25 0.58
C ARG A 143 15.52 12.93 0.37
N PHE A 144 16.00 12.31 1.44
CA PHE A 144 16.64 11.00 1.43
C PHE A 144 15.87 10.04 2.34
N THR A 145 15.12 9.15 1.75
CA THR A 145 14.28 8.17 2.47
C THR A 145 14.73 6.76 2.11
N VAL A 146 14.97 5.94 3.11
CA VAL A 146 15.28 4.51 2.99
C VAL A 146 14.10 3.72 3.55
N PHE A 147 13.53 2.86 2.73
CA PHE A 147 12.54 1.86 3.16
C PHE A 147 13.29 0.57 3.51
N ASP A 148 13.45 0.30 4.80
CA ASP A 148 13.98 -0.96 5.30
C ASP A 148 12.86 -2.00 5.30
N VAL A 149 12.92 -2.94 4.37
CA VAL A 149 11.93 -4.02 4.19
C VAL A 149 12.47 -5.38 4.66
N SER A 150 13.63 -5.41 5.31
CA SER A 150 14.28 -6.63 5.80
C SER A 150 13.43 -7.42 6.81
N GLY A 151 12.54 -6.72 7.54
CA GLY A 151 11.62 -7.32 8.50
C GLY A 151 10.42 -8.04 7.89
N LEU A 152 10.25 -8.00 6.57
CA LEU A 152 9.17 -8.67 5.86
C LEU A 152 9.57 -10.08 5.43
N SER A 153 8.73 -11.05 5.72
CA SER A 153 8.95 -12.46 5.36
C SER A 153 7.67 -13.10 4.80
N GLY A 154 7.81 -14.20 4.07
CA GLY A 154 6.71 -14.95 3.49
C GLY A 154 5.81 -14.09 2.59
N GLU A 155 4.50 -14.23 2.74
CA GLU A 155 3.48 -13.52 1.95
C GLU A 155 3.56 -12.00 2.13
N LEU A 156 3.91 -11.53 3.34
CA LEU A 156 4.07 -10.10 3.62
C LEU A 156 5.22 -9.45 2.84
N ARG A 157 6.22 -10.22 2.39
CA ARG A 157 7.33 -9.65 1.63
C ARG A 157 6.85 -9.10 0.28
N THR A 158 6.15 -9.90 -0.50
CA THR A 158 5.62 -9.48 -1.81
C THR A 158 4.62 -8.34 -1.64
N PHE A 159 3.66 -8.49 -0.74
CA PHE A 159 2.67 -7.47 -0.45
C PHE A 159 3.33 -6.15 0.01
N GLY A 160 4.23 -6.20 1.00
CA GLY A 160 4.90 -5.02 1.52
C GLY A 160 5.78 -4.32 0.49
N MET A 161 6.45 -5.07 -0.40
CA MET A 161 7.18 -4.49 -1.53
C MET A 161 6.24 -3.74 -2.49
N MET A 162 5.07 -4.31 -2.81
CA MET A 162 4.06 -3.64 -3.63
C MET A 162 3.57 -2.34 -2.97
N VAL A 163 3.31 -2.38 -1.65
CA VAL A 163 2.90 -1.19 -0.88
C VAL A 163 3.99 -0.11 -0.90
N VAL A 164 5.26 -0.48 -0.69
CA VAL A 164 6.38 0.48 -0.74
C VAL A 164 6.52 1.10 -2.13
N ILE A 165 6.47 0.29 -3.19
CA ILE A 165 6.55 0.78 -4.58
C ILE A 165 5.39 1.73 -4.88
N ASP A 166 4.17 1.41 -4.45
CA ASP A 166 3.02 2.27 -4.62
C ASP A 166 3.17 3.61 -3.88
N GLN A 167 3.68 3.60 -2.64
CA GLN A 167 3.97 4.82 -1.90
C GLN A 167 5.07 5.67 -2.55
N VAL A 168 6.09 5.02 -3.09
CA VAL A 168 7.12 5.70 -3.90
C VAL A 168 6.49 6.36 -5.12
N TRP A 169 5.57 5.67 -5.80
CA TRP A 169 4.86 6.21 -6.95
C TRP A 169 3.96 7.40 -6.59
N ASN A 170 3.20 7.30 -5.51
CA ASN A 170 2.42 8.42 -4.96
C ASN A 170 3.31 9.65 -4.71
N ARG A 171 4.53 9.42 -4.19
CA ARG A 171 5.49 10.49 -3.97
C ARG A 171 6.05 11.06 -5.30
N VAL A 172 6.29 10.22 -6.30
CA VAL A 172 6.72 10.66 -7.64
C VAL A 172 5.68 11.59 -8.24
N ILE A 173 4.39 11.24 -8.17
CA ILE A 173 3.28 12.07 -8.67
C ILE A 173 3.29 13.43 -7.95
N ARG A 174 3.29 13.45 -6.61
CA ARG A 174 3.32 14.70 -5.83
C ARG A 174 4.56 15.54 -6.14
N ASN A 175 5.72 14.93 -6.29
CA ASN A 175 6.95 15.64 -6.62
C ASN A 175 6.92 16.23 -8.04
N LYS A 176 6.35 15.50 -9.02
CA LYS A 176 6.18 15.99 -10.38
C LYS A 176 5.30 17.25 -10.43
N ALA A 177 4.17 17.24 -9.74
CA ALA A 177 3.29 18.40 -9.59
C ALA A 177 4.03 19.63 -9.01
N ASN A 178 5.04 19.40 -8.15
CA ASN A 178 5.89 20.43 -7.55
C ASN A 178 7.20 20.72 -8.34
N GLY A 179 7.34 20.23 -9.57
CA GLY A 179 8.54 20.43 -10.41
C GLY A 179 9.80 19.73 -9.88
N ARG A 180 9.68 18.76 -8.98
CA ARG A 180 10.80 18.02 -8.39
C ARG A 180 10.99 16.69 -9.12
N ARG A 181 12.25 16.31 -9.37
CA ARG A 181 12.60 15.01 -9.98
C ARG A 181 13.08 14.06 -8.88
N PRO A 182 12.33 13.03 -8.51
CA PRO A 182 12.78 12.02 -7.57
C PRO A 182 13.72 11.02 -8.24
N TRP A 183 14.65 10.46 -7.46
CA TRP A 183 15.48 9.33 -7.83
C TRP A 183 15.03 8.14 -6.99
N LEU A 184 14.80 7.01 -7.63
CA LEU A 184 14.51 5.73 -6.99
C LEU A 184 15.69 4.80 -7.21
N TYR A 185 16.18 4.23 -6.13
CA TYR A 185 17.16 3.17 -6.11
C TYR A 185 16.53 1.94 -5.45
N VAL A 186 16.51 0.83 -6.14
CA VAL A 186 16.00 -0.45 -5.63
C VAL A 186 17.17 -1.41 -5.59
N ASP A 187 17.56 -1.80 -4.39
CA ASP A 187 18.61 -2.79 -4.21
C ASP A 187 18.03 -4.20 -4.36
N GLU A 188 18.86 -5.16 -4.78
CA GLU A 188 18.47 -6.56 -4.95
C GLU A 188 17.21 -6.78 -5.82
N PHE A 189 17.00 -5.94 -6.83
CA PHE A 189 15.79 -5.94 -7.69
C PHE A 189 15.50 -7.30 -8.37
N HIS A 190 16.49 -8.19 -8.40
CA HIS A 190 16.41 -9.49 -9.07
C HIS A 190 15.98 -10.65 -8.15
N ARG A 191 15.69 -10.39 -6.85
CA ARG A 191 15.30 -11.42 -5.87
C ARG A 191 13.81 -11.49 -5.61
#